data_e6cb26d56169889c8a35d3e5ba6fff4b
#
_entry.id   e6cb26d56169889c8a35d3e5ba6fff4b
#
_cell.length_a   1.000
_cell.length_b   1.000
_cell.length_c   1.000
_cell.angle_alpha   90.00
_cell.angle_beta   90.00
_cell.angle_gamma   90.00
#
_symmetry.space_group_name_H-M   'P 1'
#
loop_
_entity.id
_entity.type
_entity.pdbx_description
1 polymer ?
#
loop_
_entity_poly.entity_id
_entity_poly.type
_entity_poly.pdbx_seq_one_letter_code
_entity_poly.pdbx_strand_id
1 'polypeptide(L)'
;MSRPVAILRPEPGNAATAGRALALGLRVIRLPLFEIRALAWTPADPVAHDALVLTSANAVRNAGPRLHDYAHLPVFTVGKATALAAEAAGLKVTAIGSGGLAELSETLGQHRIGRALHLAGRDRMIVDALHLSDVRIVYASEAVAVTREDITRLVGCVGLLHSPRAAMRLALAVDAGGLDRGSIAIAAISEAVADASGSGWETVKAAEQPTDAALLAVATALAD
;
A
#
# COMPACT_ATOMS: atom_id res chain seq x y z
N MET A 1 27.71 2.97 15.03
CA MET A 1 26.39 3.65 15.00
C MET A 1 25.50 2.89 14.02
N SER A 2 24.30 2.49 14.43
CA SER A 2 23.37 1.81 13.52
C SER A 2 23.02 2.66 12.29
N ARG A 3 22.83 2.02 11.16
CA ARG A 3 22.45 2.65 9.89
C ARG A 3 21.02 3.22 9.99
N PRO A 4 20.71 4.36 9.36
CA PRO A 4 19.34 4.83 9.33
C PRO A 4 18.48 3.94 8.41
N VAL A 5 17.19 3.86 8.73
CA VAL A 5 16.19 3.23 7.89
C VAL A 5 15.41 4.30 7.11
N ALA A 6 15.26 4.10 5.81
CA ALA A 6 14.54 5.01 4.93
C ALA A 6 13.17 4.44 4.59
N ILE A 7 12.08 5.16 4.96
CA ILE A 7 10.72 4.75 4.74
C ILE A 7 10.19 5.43 3.48
N LEU A 8 9.90 4.62 2.46
CA LEU A 8 9.66 5.06 1.08
C LEU A 8 8.20 4.98 0.64
N ARG A 9 7.33 4.40 1.47
CA ARG A 9 5.89 4.29 1.21
C ARG A 9 5.17 5.62 1.40
N PRO A 10 3.99 5.83 0.77
CA PRO A 10 3.19 7.05 0.94
C PRO A 10 2.55 7.15 2.33
N GLU A 11 2.06 8.36 2.64
CA GLU A 11 1.21 8.60 3.81
C GLU A 11 -0.17 7.91 3.67
N PRO A 12 -0.82 7.59 4.79
CA PRO A 12 -0.39 7.71 6.19
C PRO A 12 0.51 6.55 6.65
N GLY A 13 0.77 5.58 5.78
CA GLY A 13 1.59 4.41 6.08
C GLY A 13 3.03 4.77 6.43
N ASN A 14 3.59 5.82 5.81
CA ASN A 14 4.93 6.31 6.11
C ASN A 14 5.07 6.72 7.58
N ALA A 15 4.17 7.58 8.08
CA ALA A 15 4.18 8.01 9.47
C ALA A 15 3.98 6.83 10.46
N ALA A 16 3.09 5.89 10.13
CA ALA A 16 2.84 4.73 10.97
C ALA A 16 4.06 3.80 11.08
N THR A 17 4.74 3.53 9.96
CA THR A 17 6.00 2.75 9.95
C THR A 17 7.12 3.50 10.67
N ALA A 18 7.22 4.84 10.49
CA ALA A 18 8.20 5.67 11.16
C ALA A 18 8.05 5.62 12.69
N GLY A 19 6.82 5.72 13.20
CA GLY A 19 6.55 5.61 14.64
C GLY A 19 7.00 4.27 15.22
N ARG A 20 6.73 3.16 14.50
CA ARG A 20 7.18 1.82 14.92
C ARG A 20 8.72 1.68 14.88
N ALA A 21 9.36 2.20 13.83
CA ALA A 21 10.82 2.17 13.70
C ALA A 21 11.51 2.97 14.81
N LEU A 22 10.99 4.16 15.13
CA LEU A 22 11.48 4.98 16.24
C LEU A 22 11.32 4.28 17.60
N ALA A 23 10.19 3.58 17.81
CA ALA A 23 9.97 2.79 19.03
C ALA A 23 10.96 1.62 19.19
N LEU A 24 11.54 1.14 18.07
CA LEU A 24 12.63 0.15 18.05
C LEU A 24 14.03 0.79 18.19
N GLY A 25 14.13 2.10 18.39
CA GLY A 25 15.40 2.82 18.53
C GLY A 25 16.12 3.10 17.21
N LEU A 26 15.47 2.86 16.06
CA LEU A 26 16.07 3.09 14.75
C LEU A 26 16.07 4.59 14.39
N ARG A 27 17.12 5.03 13.70
CA ARG A 27 17.13 6.36 13.09
C ARG A 27 16.31 6.31 11.80
N VAL A 28 15.40 7.26 11.60
CA VAL A 28 14.44 7.23 10.50
C VAL A 28 14.65 8.39 9.53
N ILE A 29 14.68 8.08 8.24
CA ILE A 29 14.53 9.02 7.13
C ILE A 29 13.18 8.77 6.49
N ARG A 30 12.34 9.80 6.35
CA ARG A 30 11.06 9.72 5.64
C ARG A 30 11.24 10.35 4.26
N LEU A 31 11.08 9.52 3.23
CA LEU A 31 11.20 9.93 1.82
C LEU A 31 10.14 9.18 0.98
N PRO A 32 8.87 9.58 1.06
CA PRO A 32 7.83 8.89 0.28
C PRO A 32 8.08 9.09 -1.22
N LEU A 33 8.14 7.98 -1.98
CA LEU A 33 8.31 7.99 -3.44
C LEU A 33 6.99 8.19 -4.19
N PHE A 34 5.87 8.10 -3.48
CA PHE A 34 4.52 8.28 -3.99
C PHE A 34 3.69 9.09 -3.00
N GLU A 35 2.69 9.79 -3.50
CA GLU A 35 1.64 10.41 -2.72
C GLU A 35 0.27 9.85 -3.11
N ILE A 36 -0.65 9.80 -2.16
CA ILE A 36 -2.02 9.38 -2.41
C ILE A 36 -2.86 10.63 -2.66
N ARG A 37 -3.49 10.69 -3.83
CA ARG A 37 -4.39 11.78 -4.21
C ARG A 37 -5.79 11.29 -4.41
N ALA A 38 -6.76 11.97 -3.80
CA ALA A 38 -8.17 11.78 -4.12
C ALA A 38 -8.43 12.19 -5.57
N LEU A 39 -9.26 11.42 -6.24
CA LEU A 39 -9.71 11.72 -7.60
C LEU A 39 -11.20 12.11 -7.58
N ALA A 40 -11.57 13.04 -8.46
CA ALA A 40 -12.97 13.29 -8.74
C ALA A 40 -13.59 12.03 -9.39
N TRP A 41 -14.71 11.57 -8.89
CA TRP A 41 -15.41 10.40 -9.39
C TRP A 41 -16.91 10.60 -9.40
N THR A 42 -17.61 9.92 -10.31
CA THR A 42 -19.06 9.94 -10.38
C THR A 42 -19.62 8.79 -9.56
N PRO A 43 -20.40 9.05 -8.50
CA PRO A 43 -21.04 8.01 -7.70
C PRO A 43 -21.94 7.12 -8.57
N ALA A 44 -21.90 5.84 -8.29
CA ALA A 44 -22.86 4.89 -8.82
C ALA A 44 -24.19 5.00 -8.04
N ASP A 45 -25.29 4.59 -8.64
CA ASP A 45 -26.57 4.55 -7.93
C ASP A 45 -26.51 3.50 -6.79
N PRO A 46 -26.66 3.90 -5.52
CA PRO A 46 -26.55 2.98 -4.40
C PRO A 46 -27.57 1.83 -4.43
N VAL A 47 -28.78 2.06 -4.96
CA VAL A 47 -29.82 1.02 -5.04
C VAL A 47 -29.59 0.00 -6.17
N ALA A 48 -28.66 0.28 -7.07
CA ALA A 48 -28.25 -0.66 -8.11
C ALA A 48 -27.29 -1.74 -7.62
N HIS A 49 -26.82 -1.67 -6.36
CA HIS A 49 -25.80 -2.54 -5.82
C HIS A 49 -26.25 -3.27 -4.55
N ASP A 50 -25.73 -4.47 -4.35
CA ASP A 50 -26.04 -5.36 -3.23
C ASP A 50 -24.95 -5.30 -2.14
N ALA A 51 -23.76 -4.80 -2.49
CA ALA A 51 -22.61 -4.70 -1.58
C ALA A 51 -21.60 -3.64 -2.02
N LEU A 52 -20.78 -3.19 -1.07
CA LEU A 52 -19.61 -2.36 -1.29
C LEU A 52 -18.33 -3.17 -1.07
N VAL A 53 -17.41 -3.14 -2.03
CA VAL A 53 -16.09 -3.78 -1.96
C VAL A 53 -15.00 -2.73 -1.80
N LEU A 54 -14.12 -2.93 -0.83
CA LEU A 54 -12.99 -2.05 -0.53
C LEU A 54 -11.72 -2.90 -0.39
N THR A 55 -10.78 -2.74 -1.30
CA THR A 55 -9.50 -3.49 -1.30
C THR A 55 -8.34 -2.68 -0.74
N SER A 56 -8.58 -1.42 -0.34
CA SER A 56 -7.57 -0.53 0.21
C SER A 56 -8.16 0.49 1.16
N ALA A 57 -7.52 0.68 2.31
CA ALA A 57 -7.85 1.77 3.24
C ALA A 57 -7.77 3.16 2.58
N ASN A 58 -6.97 3.31 1.52
CA ASN A 58 -6.90 4.56 0.78
C ASN A 58 -8.18 4.85 -0.01
N ALA A 59 -8.91 3.81 -0.47
CA ALA A 59 -10.21 4.02 -1.10
C ALA A 59 -11.20 4.64 -0.10
N VAL A 60 -11.25 4.14 1.13
CA VAL A 60 -12.08 4.70 2.20
C VAL A 60 -11.73 6.16 2.47
N ARG A 61 -10.46 6.46 2.67
CA ARG A 61 -9.98 7.81 3.03
C ARG A 61 -10.17 8.85 1.94
N ASN A 62 -10.22 8.42 0.68
CA ASN A 62 -10.23 9.32 -0.47
C ASN A 62 -11.55 9.30 -1.27
N ALA A 63 -12.52 8.48 -0.91
CA ALA A 63 -13.84 8.48 -1.53
C ALA A 63 -14.65 9.76 -1.24
N GLY A 64 -14.27 10.52 -0.19
CA GLY A 64 -14.96 11.73 0.20
C GLY A 64 -16.34 11.48 0.81
N PRO A 65 -17.16 12.53 0.98
CA PRO A 65 -18.45 12.44 1.68
C PRO A 65 -19.45 11.49 0.98
N ARG A 66 -19.31 11.28 -0.32
CA ARG A 66 -20.16 10.35 -1.08
C ARG A 66 -20.03 8.89 -0.66
N LEU A 67 -19.01 8.54 0.12
CA LEU A 67 -18.89 7.21 0.70
C LEU A 67 -20.10 6.85 1.58
N HIS A 68 -20.66 7.82 2.27
CA HIS A 68 -21.84 7.62 3.15
C HIS A 68 -23.11 7.26 2.39
N ASP A 69 -23.21 7.56 1.10
CA ASP A 69 -24.35 7.16 0.27
C ASP A 69 -24.50 5.62 0.22
N TYR A 70 -23.41 4.88 0.50
CA TYR A 70 -23.34 3.42 0.50
C TYR A 70 -23.34 2.79 1.90
N ALA A 71 -23.54 3.58 2.97
CA ALA A 71 -23.42 3.08 4.35
C ALA A 71 -24.48 2.01 4.71
N HIS A 72 -25.55 1.91 3.95
CA HIS A 72 -26.60 0.90 4.12
C HIS A 72 -26.22 -0.48 3.51
N LEU A 73 -25.20 -0.52 2.63
CA LEU A 73 -24.75 -1.75 1.98
C LEU A 73 -23.83 -2.56 2.91
N PRO A 74 -23.90 -3.90 2.85
CA PRO A 74 -22.89 -4.74 3.48
C PRO A 74 -21.52 -4.49 2.83
N VAL A 75 -20.47 -4.35 3.67
CA VAL A 75 -19.13 -4.02 3.19
C VAL A 75 -18.21 -5.21 3.27
N PHE A 76 -17.53 -5.51 2.18
CA PHE A 76 -16.53 -6.56 2.06
C PHE A 76 -15.15 -5.92 1.83
N THR A 77 -14.18 -6.30 2.65
CA THR A 77 -12.85 -5.67 2.62
C THR A 77 -11.74 -6.69 2.38
N VAL A 78 -10.63 -6.24 1.81
CA VAL A 78 -9.37 -6.98 1.82
C VAL A 78 -8.45 -6.39 2.89
N GLY A 79 -8.06 -7.24 3.85
CA GLY A 79 -7.12 -6.92 4.91
C GLY A 79 -7.68 -6.08 6.07
N LYS A 80 -7.17 -6.35 7.28
CA LYS A 80 -7.60 -5.70 8.53
C LYS A 80 -7.49 -4.17 8.51
N ALA A 81 -6.45 -3.62 7.88
CA ALA A 81 -6.26 -2.16 7.80
C ALA A 81 -7.38 -1.46 7.00
N THR A 82 -7.92 -2.14 5.98
CA THR A 82 -9.06 -1.65 5.20
C THR A 82 -10.35 -1.73 6.00
N ALA A 83 -10.56 -2.85 6.70
CA ALA A 83 -11.71 -3.04 7.56
C ALA A 83 -11.78 -1.97 8.66
N LEU A 84 -10.70 -1.76 9.40
CA LEU A 84 -10.61 -0.71 10.43
C LEU A 84 -10.87 0.69 9.86
N ALA A 85 -10.38 0.99 8.66
CA ALA A 85 -10.66 2.27 8.02
C ALA A 85 -12.14 2.41 7.64
N ALA A 86 -12.78 1.34 7.16
CA ALA A 86 -14.20 1.31 6.81
C ALA A 86 -15.08 1.49 8.05
N GLU A 87 -14.78 0.78 9.13
CA GLU A 87 -15.49 0.90 10.42
C GLU A 87 -15.35 2.31 11.02
N ALA A 88 -14.13 2.88 10.99
CA ALA A 88 -13.89 4.25 11.43
C ALA A 88 -14.63 5.30 10.59
N ALA A 89 -14.97 4.98 9.33
CA ALA A 89 -15.83 5.80 8.47
C ALA A 89 -17.32 5.51 8.64
N GLY A 90 -17.74 4.72 9.64
CA GLY A 90 -19.14 4.42 9.93
C GLY A 90 -19.76 3.35 9.03
N LEU A 91 -18.96 2.58 8.28
CA LEU A 91 -19.45 1.51 7.43
C LEU A 91 -19.51 0.18 8.22
N LYS A 92 -20.47 -0.67 7.87
CA LYS A 92 -20.65 -2.00 8.50
C LYS A 92 -19.88 -3.07 7.72
N VAL A 93 -18.70 -3.45 8.20
CA VAL A 93 -17.92 -4.53 7.59
C VAL A 93 -18.57 -5.88 7.86
N THR A 94 -18.85 -6.61 6.79
CA THR A 94 -19.50 -7.93 6.82
C THR A 94 -18.47 -9.07 6.77
N ALA A 95 -17.43 -8.92 5.94
CA ALA A 95 -16.35 -9.90 5.84
C ALA A 95 -15.02 -9.26 5.47
N ILE A 96 -13.93 -9.92 5.90
CA ILE A 96 -12.55 -9.49 5.65
C ILE A 96 -11.83 -10.64 4.95
N GLY A 97 -11.46 -10.45 3.68
CA GLY A 97 -10.60 -11.37 2.96
C GLY A 97 -9.12 -11.13 3.24
N SER A 98 -8.30 -12.15 3.13
CA SER A 98 -6.84 -12.12 3.33
C SER A 98 -6.05 -12.32 2.03
N GLY A 99 -6.59 -13.05 1.06
CA GLY A 99 -5.96 -13.49 -0.18
C GLY A 99 -6.23 -12.62 -1.41
N GLY A 100 -6.69 -11.38 -1.20
CA GLY A 100 -6.95 -10.46 -2.30
C GLY A 100 -8.36 -10.53 -2.88
N LEU A 101 -8.54 -9.97 -4.09
CA LEU A 101 -9.85 -9.81 -4.70
C LEU A 101 -10.44 -11.15 -5.19
N ALA A 102 -9.60 -12.13 -5.55
CA ALA A 102 -10.05 -13.45 -5.99
C ALA A 102 -10.76 -14.21 -4.86
N GLU A 103 -10.12 -14.31 -3.68
CA GLU A 103 -10.72 -14.91 -2.48
C GLU A 103 -12.00 -14.16 -2.04
N LEU A 104 -11.97 -12.84 -2.15
CA LEU A 104 -13.13 -12.03 -1.83
C LEU A 104 -14.30 -12.30 -2.76
N SER A 105 -14.06 -12.64 -4.03
CA SER A 105 -15.10 -13.03 -5.00
C SER A 105 -15.85 -14.29 -4.55
N GLU A 106 -15.13 -15.28 -4.01
CA GLU A 106 -15.75 -16.49 -3.46
C GLU A 106 -16.64 -16.14 -2.24
N THR A 107 -16.15 -15.26 -1.36
CA THR A 107 -16.90 -14.77 -0.21
C THR A 107 -18.19 -14.05 -0.64
N LEU A 108 -18.11 -13.20 -1.67
CA LEU A 108 -19.29 -12.53 -2.24
C LEU A 108 -20.32 -13.55 -2.75
N GLY A 109 -19.87 -14.62 -3.42
CA GLY A 109 -20.74 -15.70 -3.87
C GLY A 109 -21.44 -16.42 -2.71
N GLN A 110 -20.73 -16.74 -1.63
CA GLN A 110 -21.30 -17.34 -0.42
C GLN A 110 -22.38 -16.47 0.21
N HIS A 111 -22.22 -15.15 0.15
CA HIS A 111 -23.20 -14.16 0.62
C HIS A 111 -24.29 -13.83 -0.41
N ARG A 112 -24.32 -14.51 -1.57
CA ARG A 112 -25.28 -14.31 -2.67
C ARG A 112 -25.28 -12.88 -3.21
N ILE A 113 -24.14 -12.21 -3.16
CA ILE A 113 -23.94 -10.87 -3.74
C ILE A 113 -23.82 -11.02 -5.26
N GLY A 114 -24.66 -10.38 -6.02
CA GLY A 114 -24.65 -10.42 -7.48
C GLY A 114 -24.12 -9.13 -8.14
N ARG A 115 -24.21 -8.01 -7.42
CA ARG A 115 -23.90 -6.68 -7.95
C ARG A 115 -23.11 -5.87 -6.94
N ALA A 116 -21.81 -6.12 -6.82
CA ALA A 116 -20.95 -5.37 -5.92
C ALA A 116 -20.36 -4.13 -6.60
N LEU A 117 -20.38 -2.99 -5.90
CA LEU A 117 -19.62 -1.78 -6.26
C LEU A 117 -18.23 -1.85 -5.64
N HIS A 118 -17.19 -1.71 -6.44
CA HIS A 118 -15.81 -1.64 -5.97
C HIS A 118 -15.28 -0.20 -6.03
N LEU A 119 -15.00 0.42 -4.88
CA LEU A 119 -14.23 1.66 -4.83
C LEU A 119 -12.75 1.33 -4.77
N ALA A 120 -12.01 1.77 -5.79
CA ALA A 120 -10.64 1.32 -6.05
C ALA A 120 -9.66 2.46 -6.31
N GLY A 121 -8.37 2.13 -6.23
CA GLY A 121 -7.29 2.98 -6.77
C GLY A 121 -7.15 2.84 -8.27
N ARG A 122 -6.57 3.85 -8.93
CA ARG A 122 -6.25 3.81 -10.37
C ARG A 122 -5.31 2.64 -10.71
N ASP A 123 -4.28 2.47 -9.89
CA ASP A 123 -3.25 1.45 -10.08
C ASP A 123 -3.62 0.18 -9.31
N ARG A 124 -4.70 -0.47 -9.70
CA ARG A 124 -5.20 -1.71 -9.11
C ARG A 124 -4.89 -2.91 -10.00
N MET A 125 -4.84 -4.10 -9.42
CA MET A 125 -4.94 -5.32 -10.20
C MET A 125 -6.35 -5.43 -10.79
N ILE A 126 -6.44 -5.66 -12.08
CA ILE A 126 -7.70 -5.97 -12.75
C ILE A 126 -7.94 -7.47 -12.58
N VAL A 127 -8.98 -7.82 -11.86
CA VAL A 127 -9.43 -9.20 -11.69
C VAL A 127 -10.83 -9.27 -12.27
N ASP A 128 -11.04 -10.21 -13.18
CA ASP A 128 -12.37 -10.55 -13.67
C ASP A 128 -13.13 -11.29 -12.55
N ALA A 129 -13.77 -10.53 -11.69
CA ALA A 129 -14.54 -11.05 -10.57
C ALA A 129 -16.02 -11.02 -10.94
N LEU A 130 -16.63 -12.18 -11.04
CA LEU A 130 -18.02 -12.41 -11.48
C LEU A 130 -19.07 -11.56 -10.75
N HIS A 131 -18.76 -11.08 -9.55
CA HIS A 131 -19.70 -10.34 -8.70
C HIS A 131 -19.46 -8.81 -8.69
N LEU A 132 -18.41 -8.30 -9.37
CA LEU A 132 -18.16 -6.86 -9.48
C LEU A 132 -18.92 -6.31 -10.67
N SER A 133 -20.04 -5.64 -10.41
CA SER A 133 -20.87 -5.04 -11.46
C SER A 133 -20.39 -3.64 -11.85
N ASP A 134 -19.69 -2.97 -10.96
CA ASP A 134 -19.21 -1.60 -11.17
C ASP A 134 -17.91 -1.32 -10.38
N VAL A 135 -17.05 -0.48 -10.97
CA VAL A 135 -15.80 -0.03 -10.36
C VAL A 135 -15.70 1.48 -10.45
N ARG A 136 -15.45 2.14 -9.35
CA ARG A 136 -15.15 3.58 -9.31
C ARG A 136 -13.74 3.83 -8.81
N ILE A 137 -13.01 4.62 -9.57
CA ILE A 137 -11.64 5.00 -9.20
C ILE A 137 -11.72 6.26 -8.36
N VAL A 138 -11.39 6.14 -7.09
CA VAL A 138 -11.56 7.22 -6.10
C VAL A 138 -10.23 7.84 -5.66
N TYR A 139 -9.10 7.20 -5.96
CA TYR A 139 -7.76 7.74 -5.67
C TYR A 139 -6.72 7.25 -6.67
N ALA A 140 -5.60 7.93 -6.68
CA ALA A 140 -4.38 7.49 -7.36
C ALA A 140 -3.18 7.53 -6.42
N SER A 141 -2.19 6.67 -6.69
CA SER A 141 -0.86 6.73 -6.08
C SER A 141 0.08 7.33 -7.11
N GLU A 142 0.40 8.62 -6.98
CA GLU A 142 1.19 9.38 -7.95
C GLU A 142 2.65 9.45 -7.52
N ALA A 143 3.56 9.34 -8.47
CA ALA A 143 4.98 9.42 -8.20
C ALA A 143 5.35 10.86 -7.79
N VAL A 144 6.07 10.98 -6.67
CA VAL A 144 6.63 12.27 -6.21
C VAL A 144 7.94 12.53 -6.92
N ALA A 145 8.18 13.77 -7.30
CA ALA A 145 9.48 14.18 -7.75
C ALA A 145 10.48 14.09 -6.58
N VAL A 146 11.57 13.35 -6.79
CA VAL A 146 12.67 13.25 -5.83
C VAL A 146 13.91 13.87 -6.45
N THR A 147 14.60 14.70 -5.69
CA THR A 147 15.81 15.38 -6.12
C THR A 147 17.04 14.47 -5.93
N ARG A 148 18.16 14.83 -6.56
CA ARG A 148 19.43 14.15 -6.30
C ARG A 148 19.83 14.25 -4.83
N GLU A 149 19.57 15.39 -4.19
CA GLU A 149 19.84 15.60 -2.76
C GLU A 149 19.04 14.62 -1.89
N ASP A 150 17.73 14.43 -2.18
CA ASP A 150 16.90 13.48 -1.48
C ASP A 150 17.46 12.05 -1.57
N ILE A 151 17.87 11.63 -2.78
CA ILE A 151 18.40 10.29 -2.99
C ILE A 151 19.79 10.12 -2.35
N THR A 152 20.62 11.17 -2.35
CA THR A 152 21.93 11.12 -1.68
C THR A 152 21.81 10.82 -0.18
N ARG A 153 20.72 11.23 0.47
CA ARG A 153 20.44 10.92 1.88
C ARG A 153 20.24 9.42 2.16
N LEU A 154 20.02 8.62 1.11
CA LEU A 154 19.83 7.17 1.22
C LEU A 154 21.16 6.40 1.24
N VAL A 155 22.28 7.03 0.90
CA VAL A 155 23.59 6.40 0.95
C VAL A 155 23.91 5.94 2.39
N GLY A 156 24.27 4.68 2.55
CA GLY A 156 24.50 4.06 3.85
C GLY A 156 23.24 3.72 4.64
N CYS A 157 22.04 3.82 4.04
CA CYS A 157 20.76 3.51 4.68
C CYS A 157 20.26 2.09 4.36
N VAL A 158 19.24 1.67 5.09
CA VAL A 158 18.38 0.53 4.74
C VAL A 158 17.07 1.07 4.18
N GLY A 159 16.82 0.90 2.88
CA GLY A 159 15.57 1.27 2.22
C GLY A 159 14.46 0.26 2.49
N LEU A 160 13.32 0.71 3.06
CA LEU A 160 12.14 -0.12 3.33
C LEU A 160 11.16 -0.04 2.17
N LEU A 161 10.95 -1.16 1.48
CA LEU A 161 10.11 -1.28 0.31
C LEU A 161 8.83 -2.06 0.60
N HIS A 162 7.67 -1.44 0.34
CA HIS A 162 6.34 -2.00 0.62
C HIS A 162 5.56 -2.37 -0.66
N SER A 163 6.12 -2.13 -1.84
CA SER A 163 5.48 -2.51 -3.10
C SER A 163 6.48 -2.61 -4.25
N PRO A 164 6.21 -3.45 -5.28
CA PRO A 164 7.04 -3.53 -6.47
C PRO A 164 7.22 -2.19 -7.19
N ARG A 165 6.16 -1.36 -7.25
CA ARG A 165 6.25 -0.02 -7.85
C ARG A 165 7.24 0.89 -7.11
N ALA A 166 7.27 0.83 -5.76
CA ALA A 166 8.23 1.60 -4.98
C ALA A 166 9.66 1.10 -5.18
N ALA A 167 9.85 -0.22 -5.33
CA ALA A 167 11.14 -0.83 -5.63
C ALA A 167 11.69 -0.37 -6.98
N MET A 168 10.91 -0.48 -8.04
CA MET A 168 11.29 0.01 -9.36
C MET A 168 11.55 1.53 -9.37
N ARG A 169 10.71 2.29 -8.67
CA ARG A 169 10.86 3.76 -8.59
C ARG A 169 12.15 4.16 -7.88
N LEU A 170 12.52 3.47 -6.78
CA LEU A 170 13.77 3.69 -6.08
C LEU A 170 14.96 3.43 -6.99
N ALA A 171 14.96 2.28 -7.68
CA ALA A 171 16.03 1.91 -8.59
C ALA A 171 16.25 2.98 -9.67
N LEU A 172 15.17 3.40 -10.34
CA LEU A 172 15.23 4.47 -11.34
C LEU A 172 15.73 5.80 -10.77
N ALA A 173 15.31 6.16 -9.56
CA ALA A 173 15.73 7.41 -8.93
C ALA A 173 17.21 7.42 -8.54
N VAL A 174 17.72 6.29 -8.02
CA VAL A 174 19.13 6.11 -7.66
C VAL A 174 20.01 6.18 -8.90
N ASP A 175 19.63 5.48 -9.98
CA ASP A 175 20.36 5.50 -11.25
C ASP A 175 20.37 6.89 -11.90
N ALA A 176 19.21 7.56 -11.94
CA ALA A 176 19.08 8.91 -12.48
C ALA A 176 19.86 9.94 -11.66
N GLY A 177 20.01 9.71 -10.36
CA GLY A 177 20.85 10.48 -9.46
C GLY A 177 22.36 10.24 -9.63
N GLY A 178 22.75 9.24 -10.42
CA GLY A 178 24.15 8.83 -10.61
C GLY A 178 24.79 8.26 -9.33
N LEU A 179 23.99 7.60 -8.47
CA LEU A 179 24.46 7.01 -7.24
C LEU A 179 24.69 5.50 -7.41
N ASP A 180 25.62 4.97 -6.63
CA ASP A 180 25.87 3.54 -6.58
C ASP A 180 24.79 2.84 -5.72
N ARG A 181 24.04 1.94 -6.31
CA ARG A 181 23.09 1.07 -5.59
C ARG A 181 23.77 0.26 -4.50
N GLY A 182 25.03 -0.15 -4.69
CA GLY A 182 25.84 -0.87 -3.73
C GLY A 182 26.08 -0.12 -2.42
N SER A 183 25.71 1.16 -2.34
CA SER A 183 25.76 1.94 -1.11
C SER A 183 24.47 1.89 -0.25
N ILE A 184 23.45 1.15 -0.69
CA ILE A 184 22.11 1.12 -0.06
C ILE A 184 21.73 -0.35 0.14
N ALA A 185 21.34 -0.73 1.37
CA ALA A 185 20.72 -2.02 1.64
C ALA A 185 19.20 -1.95 1.48
N ILE A 186 18.55 -3.05 1.11
CA ILE A 186 17.11 -3.13 0.88
C ILE A 186 16.47 -4.15 1.82
N ALA A 187 15.44 -3.69 2.55
CA ALA A 187 14.47 -4.53 3.24
C ALA A 187 13.16 -4.49 2.44
N ALA A 188 12.74 -5.62 1.90
CA ALA A 188 11.53 -5.75 1.10
C ALA A 188 10.43 -6.48 1.89
N ILE A 189 9.16 -6.06 1.73
CA ILE A 189 8.03 -6.66 2.47
C ILE A 189 7.69 -8.07 1.98
N SER A 190 8.17 -8.48 0.81
CA SER A 190 7.98 -9.80 0.21
C SER A 190 9.02 -10.06 -0.87
N GLU A 191 9.17 -11.32 -1.29
CA GLU A 191 10.07 -11.73 -2.39
C GLU A 191 9.73 -10.98 -3.69
N ALA A 192 8.45 -10.85 -4.04
CA ALA A 192 8.04 -10.11 -5.25
C ALA A 192 8.49 -8.63 -5.22
N VAL A 193 8.60 -8.03 -4.05
CA VAL A 193 9.12 -6.65 -3.89
C VAL A 193 10.65 -6.65 -3.96
N ALA A 194 11.31 -7.66 -3.41
CA ALA A 194 12.75 -7.84 -3.53
C ALA A 194 13.18 -8.01 -5.00
N ASP A 195 12.51 -8.90 -5.73
CA ASP A 195 12.76 -9.13 -7.16
C ASP A 195 12.56 -7.85 -7.98
N ALA A 196 11.51 -7.10 -7.70
CA ALA A 196 11.20 -5.84 -8.39
C ALA A 196 12.23 -4.73 -8.13
N SER A 197 13.06 -4.83 -7.10
CA SER A 197 14.14 -3.87 -6.84
C SER A 197 15.30 -4.02 -7.84
N GLY A 198 15.43 -5.19 -8.45
CA GLY A 198 16.55 -5.52 -9.34
C GLY A 198 17.86 -5.74 -8.57
N SER A 199 18.97 -5.73 -9.28
CA SER A 199 20.30 -6.02 -8.76
C SER A 199 21.14 -4.77 -8.49
N GLY A 200 22.33 -5.00 -7.94
CA GLY A 200 23.33 -3.96 -7.69
C GLY A 200 23.27 -3.33 -6.31
N TRP A 201 22.27 -3.66 -5.48
CA TRP A 201 22.18 -3.19 -4.10
C TRP A 201 23.24 -3.85 -3.21
N GLU A 202 23.63 -3.21 -2.12
CA GLU A 202 24.56 -3.78 -1.16
C GLU A 202 24.08 -5.14 -0.65
N THR A 203 22.82 -5.23 -0.31
CA THR A 203 22.09 -6.45 0.01
C THR A 203 20.61 -6.25 -0.17
N VAL A 204 19.87 -7.32 -0.48
CA VAL A 204 18.41 -7.32 -0.55
C VAL A 204 17.91 -8.47 0.31
N LYS A 205 17.03 -8.18 1.27
CA LYS A 205 16.36 -9.19 2.09
C LYS A 205 14.87 -8.97 2.12
N ALA A 206 14.11 -10.04 1.89
CA ALA A 206 12.66 -10.05 2.02
C ALA A 206 12.23 -10.47 3.43
N ALA A 207 11.10 -9.92 3.87
CA ALA A 207 10.43 -10.35 5.08
C ALA A 207 9.71 -11.69 4.85
N GLU A 208 9.73 -12.58 5.84
CA GLU A 208 9.06 -13.89 5.78
C GLU A 208 7.53 -13.77 5.69
N GLN A 209 6.98 -12.68 6.19
CA GLN A 209 5.54 -12.38 6.13
C GLN A 209 5.34 -10.94 5.63
N PRO A 210 4.31 -10.67 4.82
CA PRO A 210 4.08 -9.33 4.25
C PRO A 210 3.43 -8.39 5.28
N THR A 211 4.10 -8.25 6.43
CA THR A 211 3.69 -7.36 7.52
C THR A 211 4.76 -6.32 7.80
N ASP A 212 4.32 -5.15 8.28
CA ASP A 212 5.25 -4.08 8.64
C ASP A 212 6.18 -4.46 9.82
N ALA A 213 5.70 -5.32 10.72
CA ALA A 213 6.51 -5.83 11.83
C ALA A 213 7.65 -6.73 11.34
N ALA A 214 7.37 -7.66 10.42
CA ALA A 214 8.39 -8.54 9.84
C ALA A 214 9.40 -7.73 8.98
N LEU A 215 8.91 -6.74 8.21
CA LEU A 215 9.78 -5.84 7.46
C LEU A 215 10.72 -5.05 8.37
N LEU A 216 10.22 -4.52 9.49
CA LEU A 216 11.05 -3.80 10.45
C LEU A 216 12.06 -4.71 11.15
N ALA A 217 11.74 -5.98 11.41
CA ALA A 217 12.71 -6.95 11.93
C ALA A 217 13.87 -7.16 10.96
N VAL A 218 13.59 -7.33 9.65
CA VAL A 218 14.64 -7.38 8.60
C VAL A 218 15.44 -6.09 8.57
N ALA A 219 14.77 -4.93 8.61
CA ALA A 219 15.46 -3.64 8.57
C ALA A 219 16.36 -3.41 9.77
N THR A 220 15.96 -3.85 10.98
CA THR A 220 16.79 -3.79 12.19
C THR A 220 18.04 -4.63 12.01
N ALA A 221 17.91 -5.88 11.56
CA ALA A 221 19.06 -6.77 11.33
C ALA A 221 20.04 -6.28 10.24
N LEU A 222 19.57 -5.43 9.31
CA LEU A 222 20.43 -4.80 8.30
C LEU A 222 21.04 -3.46 8.76
N ALA A 223 20.47 -2.86 9.80
CA ALA A 223 20.92 -1.58 10.34
C ALA A 223 22.04 -1.74 11.39
N ASP A 224 22.17 -2.92 12.01
CA ASP A 224 23.21 -3.28 12.97
C ASP A 224 24.55 -3.59 12.28
#